data_a893e84b6d4c0b2c4992776006c1914a
#
_entry.id   a893e84b6d4c0b2c4992776006c1914a
#
_cell.length_a   1.000
_cell.length_b   1.000
_cell.length_c   1.000
_cell.angle_alpha   90.00
_cell.angle_beta   90.00
_cell.angle_gamma   90.00
#
_symmetry.space_group_name_H-M   'P 1'
#
loop_
_entity.id
_entity.type
_entity.pdbx_description
1 polymer ?
#
loop_
_entity_poly.entity_id
_entity_poly.type
_entity_poly.pdbx_seq_one_letter_code
_entity_poly.pdbx_strand_id
1 'polypeptide(L)'
;MSASIATDTMPSGDDELLYAVHDGVARITFNRPQARNALTFGMYERLAEICRAANDDPSIKAMILTGAGEKAFASGTDISQFREFKTAQDGIDYEARIDRLLGALEQCRVPTIAAISGVCAGGGAAIAACCDLRIGTPTAKFGFPIARTLGNCLSMTNIARLTALIGPARVKDIIFTARLVEAREAFAIGLLTEIVEDAGKLQSRADELARTIAGHAPLTLRATKEAVRRLGQSGPGAEDEDLILLCYTSQDFREGMDAFLNKRPPVWRGE
;
A
#
# COMPACT_ATOMS: atom_id res chain seq x y z
N MET A 1 12.76 -27.83 -21.03
CA MET A 1 13.80 -26.99 -20.39
C MET A 1 13.64 -25.59 -20.97
N SER A 2 12.90 -24.75 -20.32
CA SER A 2 12.76 -23.33 -20.72
C SER A 2 13.33 -22.51 -19.57
N ALA A 3 14.43 -21.81 -19.84
CA ALA A 3 15.15 -21.00 -18.86
C ALA A 3 14.27 -19.78 -18.49
N SER A 4 13.93 -19.69 -17.22
CA SER A 4 13.36 -18.50 -16.61
C SER A 4 14.39 -17.37 -16.74
N ILE A 5 14.06 -16.34 -17.48
CA ILE A 5 14.82 -15.09 -17.52
C ILE A 5 14.48 -14.36 -16.23
N ALA A 6 15.33 -14.56 -15.22
CA ALA A 6 15.38 -13.64 -14.07
C ALA A 6 15.89 -12.31 -14.60
N THR A 7 15.00 -11.34 -14.80
CA THR A 7 15.38 -9.94 -15.02
C THR A 7 15.78 -9.37 -13.67
N ASP A 8 16.99 -9.71 -13.25
CA ASP A 8 17.69 -9.07 -12.14
C ASP A 8 18.19 -7.70 -12.65
N THR A 9 17.30 -6.72 -12.76
CA THR A 9 17.70 -5.33 -12.99
C THR A 9 18.22 -4.80 -11.66
N MET A 10 19.54 -4.89 -11.47
CA MET A 10 20.23 -4.18 -10.39
C MET A 10 19.88 -2.71 -10.48
N PRO A 11 19.35 -2.08 -9.40
CA PRO A 11 19.02 -0.66 -9.42
C PRO A 11 20.28 0.15 -9.65
N SER A 12 20.23 1.13 -10.56
CA SER A 12 21.25 2.17 -10.63
C SER A 12 21.22 2.95 -9.31
N GLY A 13 22.37 3.32 -8.76
CA GLY A 13 22.48 3.95 -7.43
C GLY A 13 21.77 5.31 -7.29
N ASP A 14 21.20 5.84 -8.37
CA ASP A 14 20.47 7.11 -8.44
C ASP A 14 18.94 6.96 -8.49
N ASP A 15 18.39 5.76 -8.49
CA ASP A 15 16.93 5.57 -8.52
C ASP A 15 16.28 5.92 -7.18
N GLU A 16 15.44 6.97 -7.16
CA GLU A 16 14.70 7.41 -5.97
C GLU A 16 13.66 6.38 -5.49
N LEU A 17 13.23 5.46 -6.38
CA LEU A 17 12.31 4.38 -6.08
C LEU A 17 12.85 3.09 -6.69
N LEU A 18 13.25 2.16 -5.82
CA LEU A 18 13.75 0.85 -6.23
C LEU A 18 12.59 -0.11 -6.41
N TYR A 19 12.70 -0.98 -7.42
CA TYR A 19 11.72 -2.03 -7.70
C TYR A 19 12.44 -3.34 -8.01
N ALA A 20 12.02 -4.40 -7.35
CA ALA A 20 12.52 -5.76 -7.58
C ALA A 20 11.38 -6.77 -7.41
N VAL A 21 11.43 -7.87 -8.15
CA VAL A 21 10.50 -8.99 -8.01
C VAL A 21 11.30 -10.26 -7.69
N HIS A 22 10.89 -10.93 -6.62
CA HIS A 22 11.49 -12.20 -6.23
C HIS A 22 10.39 -13.16 -5.77
N ASP A 23 10.35 -14.37 -6.31
CA ASP A 23 9.38 -15.42 -5.96
C ASP A 23 7.91 -14.95 -5.98
N GLY A 24 7.56 -14.13 -6.96
CA GLY A 24 6.21 -13.57 -7.09
C GLY A 24 5.87 -12.44 -6.11
N VAL A 25 6.83 -11.98 -5.32
CA VAL A 25 6.69 -10.83 -4.43
C VAL A 25 7.39 -9.62 -5.04
N ALA A 26 6.63 -8.57 -5.38
CA ALA A 26 7.18 -7.29 -5.79
C ALA A 26 7.56 -6.47 -4.56
N ARG A 27 8.77 -5.91 -4.55
CA ARG A 27 9.25 -5.01 -3.50
C ARG A 27 9.50 -3.63 -4.07
N ILE A 28 8.90 -2.63 -3.45
CA ILE A 28 9.08 -1.21 -3.75
C ILE A 28 9.77 -0.55 -2.55
N THR A 29 10.88 0.14 -2.79
CA THR A 29 11.60 0.84 -1.75
C THR A 29 11.74 2.32 -2.11
N PHE A 30 11.19 3.20 -1.27
CA PHE A 30 11.43 4.64 -1.35
C PHE A 30 12.88 4.90 -0.96
N ASN A 31 13.71 5.37 -1.91
CA ASN A 31 15.16 5.37 -1.77
C ASN A 31 15.76 6.77 -1.78
N ARG A 32 15.33 7.61 -0.84
CA ARG A 32 15.92 8.92 -0.54
C ARG A 32 16.20 9.07 0.96
N PRO A 33 17.00 8.16 1.57
CA PRO A 33 17.18 8.12 3.03
C PRO A 33 17.77 9.43 3.59
N GLN A 34 18.59 10.16 2.83
CA GLN A 34 19.13 11.48 3.17
C GLN A 34 18.05 12.55 3.32
N ALA A 35 16.92 12.42 2.59
CA ALA A 35 15.73 13.27 2.67
C ALA A 35 14.57 12.59 3.44
N ARG A 36 14.86 11.58 4.29
CA ARG A 36 13.85 10.79 5.01
C ARG A 36 12.79 10.21 4.06
N ASN A 37 13.19 9.79 2.89
CA ASN A 37 12.34 9.24 1.85
C ASN A 37 11.18 10.17 1.44
N ALA A 38 11.42 11.50 1.43
CA ALA A 38 10.47 12.47 0.91
C ALA A 38 10.14 12.16 -0.55
N LEU A 39 8.86 12.16 -0.89
CA LEU A 39 8.33 11.68 -2.16
C LEU A 39 8.35 12.78 -3.21
N THR A 40 9.01 12.54 -4.33
CA THR A 40 8.90 13.39 -5.52
C THR A 40 7.68 12.99 -6.35
N PHE A 41 7.22 13.88 -7.24
CA PHE A 41 6.13 13.55 -8.16
C PHE A 41 6.48 12.36 -9.07
N GLY A 42 7.76 12.25 -9.46
CA GLY A 42 8.25 11.10 -10.22
C GLY A 42 8.12 9.78 -9.46
N MET A 43 8.37 9.77 -8.15
CA MET A 43 8.18 8.57 -7.31
C MET A 43 6.71 8.13 -7.25
N TYR A 44 5.77 9.08 -7.13
CA TYR A 44 4.34 8.75 -7.17
C TYR A 44 3.92 8.16 -8.52
N GLU A 45 4.38 8.77 -9.62
CA GLU A 45 4.08 8.28 -10.97
C GLU A 45 4.63 6.88 -11.19
N ARG A 46 5.90 6.67 -10.81
CA ARG A 46 6.53 5.36 -10.92
C ARG A 46 5.83 4.29 -10.07
N LEU A 47 5.41 4.63 -8.85
CA LEU A 47 4.60 3.74 -8.01
C LEU A 47 3.30 3.34 -8.72
N ALA A 48 2.59 4.31 -9.27
CA ALA A 48 1.34 4.04 -9.98
C ALA A 48 1.54 3.20 -11.26
N GLU A 49 2.63 3.41 -12.00
CA GLU A 49 3.01 2.58 -13.16
C GLU A 49 3.27 1.13 -12.73
N ILE A 50 4.05 0.92 -11.67
CA ILE A 50 4.32 -0.42 -11.12
C ILE A 50 3.02 -1.12 -10.72
N CYS A 51 2.11 -0.42 -10.04
CA CYS A 51 0.82 -0.98 -9.64
C CYS A 51 -0.04 -1.40 -10.86
N ARG A 52 -0.04 -0.58 -11.92
CA ARG A 52 -0.76 -0.93 -13.16
C ARG A 52 -0.11 -2.14 -13.85
N ALA A 53 1.21 -2.13 -14.00
CA ALA A 53 1.94 -3.25 -14.60
C ALA A 53 1.72 -4.57 -13.83
N ALA A 54 1.67 -4.52 -12.49
CA ALA A 54 1.37 -5.68 -11.66
C ALA A 54 -0.05 -6.23 -11.87
N ASN A 55 -0.99 -5.42 -12.38
CA ASN A 55 -2.33 -5.91 -12.72
C ASN A 55 -2.32 -6.84 -13.94
N ASP A 56 -1.37 -6.64 -14.86
CA ASP A 56 -1.25 -7.38 -16.11
C ASP A 56 -0.24 -8.55 -15.99
N ASP A 57 0.53 -8.61 -14.90
CA ASP A 57 1.53 -9.66 -14.69
C ASP A 57 1.05 -10.72 -13.67
N PRO A 58 0.57 -11.90 -14.13
CA PRO A 58 0.07 -12.95 -13.25
C PRO A 58 1.14 -13.59 -12.37
N SER A 59 2.43 -13.36 -12.65
CA SER A 59 3.52 -13.86 -11.82
C SER A 59 3.62 -13.12 -10.47
N ILE A 60 3.15 -11.85 -10.40
CA ILE A 60 3.14 -11.07 -9.18
C ILE A 60 1.93 -11.47 -8.31
N LYS A 61 2.20 -11.89 -7.07
CA LYS A 61 1.21 -12.41 -6.11
C LYS A 61 0.98 -11.50 -4.92
N ALA A 62 1.99 -10.72 -4.53
CA ALA A 62 1.92 -9.75 -3.44
C ALA A 62 2.91 -8.61 -3.67
N MET A 63 2.71 -7.49 -2.99
CA MET A 63 3.59 -6.32 -3.10
C MET A 63 3.94 -5.79 -1.70
N ILE A 64 5.22 -5.50 -1.47
CA ILE A 64 5.72 -4.89 -0.24
C ILE A 64 6.22 -3.49 -0.56
N LEU A 65 5.79 -2.49 0.20
CA LEU A 65 6.28 -1.12 0.15
C LEU A 65 7.06 -0.82 1.43
N THR A 66 8.25 -0.25 1.30
CA THR A 66 9.10 0.12 2.44
C THR A 66 9.94 1.36 2.14
N GLY A 67 10.55 1.95 3.17
CA GLY A 67 11.54 3.02 3.01
C GLY A 67 12.96 2.51 3.17
N ALA A 68 13.91 3.08 2.45
CA ALA A 68 15.33 2.83 2.64
C ALA A 68 15.81 3.36 4.01
N GLY A 69 16.59 2.56 4.71
CA GLY A 69 17.06 2.86 6.08
C GLY A 69 15.94 2.71 7.11
N GLU A 70 16.21 3.18 8.34
CA GLU A 70 15.32 2.97 9.49
C GLU A 70 14.60 4.24 9.95
N LYS A 71 14.98 5.41 9.43
CA LYS A 71 14.52 6.71 9.94
C LYS A 71 13.12 7.08 9.45
N ALA A 72 12.72 6.60 8.27
CA ALA A 72 11.42 6.90 7.70
C ALA A 72 10.99 5.85 6.66
N PHE A 73 9.72 5.50 6.69
CA PHE A 73 9.03 4.92 5.55
C PHE A 73 8.96 5.95 4.40
N ALA A 74 8.30 7.08 4.64
CA ALA A 74 8.35 8.29 3.84
C ALA A 74 7.83 9.47 4.67
N SER A 75 8.56 10.60 4.65
CA SER A 75 8.26 11.76 5.49
C SER A 75 7.21 12.72 4.91
N GLY A 76 6.67 12.42 3.74
CA GLY A 76 5.69 13.23 3.02
C GLY A 76 6.15 13.57 1.62
N THR A 77 5.38 14.40 0.90
CA THR A 77 5.78 14.96 -0.39
C THR A 77 6.94 15.93 -0.20
N ASP A 78 7.89 15.93 -1.13
CA ASP A 78 8.99 16.88 -1.13
C ASP A 78 8.46 18.30 -1.34
N ILE A 79 8.58 19.13 -0.30
CA ILE A 79 8.01 20.48 -0.27
C ILE A 79 8.54 21.37 -1.40
N SER A 80 9.74 21.11 -1.90
CA SER A 80 10.30 21.86 -3.03
C SER A 80 9.44 21.80 -4.28
N GLN A 81 8.65 20.75 -4.45
CA GLN A 81 7.72 20.53 -5.56
C GLN A 81 6.57 21.55 -5.60
N PHE A 82 6.25 22.19 -4.46
CA PHE A 82 5.19 23.21 -4.37
C PHE A 82 5.65 24.64 -4.71
N ARG A 83 6.94 24.84 -4.95
CA ARG A 83 7.48 26.19 -5.26
C ARG A 83 6.87 26.84 -6.50
N GLU A 84 6.45 26.02 -7.46
CA GLU A 84 5.85 26.49 -8.71
C GLU A 84 4.34 26.75 -8.59
N PHE A 85 3.71 26.45 -7.46
CA PHE A 85 2.29 26.70 -7.25
C PHE A 85 2.05 28.21 -7.09
N LYS A 86 1.21 28.78 -7.95
CA LYS A 86 0.88 30.22 -8.01
C LYS A 86 -0.61 30.50 -8.02
N THR A 87 -1.42 29.53 -8.39
CA THR A 87 -2.85 29.69 -8.60
C THR A 87 -3.66 28.68 -7.74
N ALA A 88 -4.92 28.97 -7.53
CA ALA A 88 -5.84 28.02 -6.88
C ALA A 88 -5.95 26.70 -7.69
N GLN A 89 -5.81 26.78 -9.02
CA GLN A 89 -5.89 25.62 -9.89
C GLN A 89 -4.75 24.64 -9.64
N ASP A 90 -3.53 25.13 -9.34
CA ASP A 90 -2.37 24.27 -9.05
C ASP A 90 -2.65 23.34 -7.84
N GLY A 91 -3.35 23.85 -6.81
CA GLY A 91 -3.75 23.04 -5.66
C GLY A 91 -4.81 21.98 -6.01
N ILE A 92 -5.80 22.36 -6.82
CA ILE A 92 -6.84 21.42 -7.30
C ILE A 92 -6.21 20.32 -8.16
N ASP A 93 -5.35 20.70 -9.09
CA ASP A 93 -4.68 19.76 -10.00
C ASP A 93 -3.74 18.81 -9.26
N TYR A 94 -3.04 19.33 -8.23
CA TYR A 94 -2.19 18.51 -7.36
C TYR A 94 -3.00 17.45 -6.61
N GLU A 95 -4.07 17.84 -5.90
CA GLU A 95 -4.88 16.87 -5.14
C GLU A 95 -5.53 15.84 -6.09
N ALA A 96 -6.04 16.26 -7.24
CA ALA A 96 -6.60 15.36 -8.26
C ALA A 96 -5.53 14.40 -8.83
N ARG A 97 -4.30 14.88 -9.03
CA ARG A 97 -3.17 14.05 -9.49
C ARG A 97 -2.81 13.01 -8.43
N ILE A 98 -2.63 13.43 -7.18
CA ILE A 98 -2.29 12.52 -6.07
C ILE A 98 -3.39 11.48 -5.86
N ASP A 99 -4.66 11.85 -5.85
CA ASP A 99 -5.78 10.91 -5.73
C ASP A 99 -5.77 9.86 -6.83
N ARG A 100 -5.52 10.25 -8.07
CA ARG A 100 -5.41 9.32 -9.20
C ARG A 100 -4.23 8.35 -9.05
N LEU A 101 -3.06 8.84 -8.58
CA LEU A 101 -1.86 8.03 -8.40
C LEU A 101 -2.00 7.07 -7.21
N LEU A 102 -2.54 7.53 -6.10
CA LEU A 102 -2.86 6.68 -4.95
C LEU A 102 -3.97 5.69 -5.26
N GLY A 103 -4.95 6.09 -6.08
CA GLY A 103 -6.00 5.20 -6.58
C GLY A 103 -5.45 3.99 -7.35
N ALA A 104 -4.34 4.13 -8.08
CA ALA A 104 -3.69 3.01 -8.74
C ALA A 104 -3.13 1.98 -7.75
N LEU A 105 -2.61 2.41 -6.60
CA LEU A 105 -2.17 1.51 -5.53
C LEU A 105 -3.36 0.81 -4.85
N GLU A 106 -4.42 1.55 -4.54
CA GLU A 106 -5.63 1.01 -3.92
C GLU A 106 -6.34 -0.02 -4.81
N GLN A 107 -6.32 0.21 -6.14
CA GLN A 107 -6.90 -0.68 -7.15
C GLN A 107 -5.94 -1.77 -7.64
N CYS A 108 -4.73 -1.84 -7.08
CA CYS A 108 -3.79 -2.88 -7.45
C CYS A 108 -4.42 -4.26 -7.16
N ARG A 109 -4.38 -5.15 -8.17
CA ARG A 109 -5.01 -6.47 -8.11
C ARG A 109 -4.46 -7.35 -6.98
N VAL A 110 -3.15 -7.24 -6.72
CA VAL A 110 -2.48 -8.04 -5.71
C VAL A 110 -2.53 -7.35 -4.34
N PRO A 111 -2.53 -8.13 -3.25
CA PRO A 111 -2.42 -7.58 -1.91
C PRO A 111 -1.12 -6.80 -1.69
N THR A 112 -1.25 -5.70 -0.97
CA THR A 112 -0.17 -4.74 -0.71
C THR A 112 0.11 -4.61 0.79
N ILE A 113 1.40 -4.61 1.17
CA ILE A 113 1.87 -4.55 2.55
C ILE A 113 2.76 -3.32 2.72
N ALA A 114 2.40 -2.40 3.60
CA ALA A 114 3.31 -1.34 4.03
C ALA A 114 4.14 -1.83 5.23
N ALA A 115 5.46 -1.92 5.04
CA ALA A 115 6.43 -2.25 6.07
C ALA A 115 7.08 -0.94 6.58
N ILE A 116 6.64 -0.48 7.76
CA ILE A 116 6.86 0.88 8.24
C ILE A 116 7.92 0.90 9.33
N SER A 117 9.06 1.55 9.06
CA SER A 117 10.06 1.92 10.07
C SER A 117 10.18 3.44 10.15
N GLY A 118 10.25 3.99 11.36
CA GLY A 118 10.40 5.42 11.60
C GLY A 118 9.20 6.24 11.11
N VAL A 119 9.46 7.41 10.53
CA VAL A 119 8.41 8.38 10.17
C VAL A 119 7.63 7.95 8.92
N CYS A 120 6.30 7.92 9.04
CA CYS A 120 5.34 7.70 7.96
C CYS A 120 4.34 8.87 7.99
N ALA A 121 4.63 9.95 7.26
CA ALA A 121 3.87 11.20 7.40
C ALA A 121 3.40 11.75 6.04
N GLY A 122 2.33 12.57 6.05
CA GLY A 122 1.80 13.23 4.86
C GLY A 122 1.56 12.26 3.70
N GLY A 123 2.22 12.47 2.57
CA GLY A 123 2.11 11.59 1.40
C GLY A 123 2.53 10.14 1.67
N GLY A 124 3.54 9.91 2.54
CA GLY A 124 3.92 8.58 2.98
C GLY A 124 2.82 7.90 3.80
N ALA A 125 2.15 8.65 4.66
CA ALA A 125 1.00 8.15 5.42
C ALA A 125 -0.21 7.86 4.50
N ALA A 126 -0.42 8.68 3.46
CA ALA A 126 -1.45 8.43 2.46
C ALA A 126 -1.19 7.13 1.67
N ILE A 127 0.06 6.90 1.23
CA ILE A 127 0.47 5.64 0.59
C ILE A 127 0.23 4.44 1.52
N ALA A 128 0.70 4.54 2.78
CA ALA A 128 0.50 3.46 3.74
C ALA A 128 -0.98 3.19 4.03
N ALA A 129 -1.83 4.22 4.02
CA ALA A 129 -3.28 4.08 4.17
C ALA A 129 -3.94 3.37 2.98
N CYS A 130 -3.38 3.49 1.76
CA CYS A 130 -3.86 2.78 0.57
C CYS A 130 -3.44 1.31 0.55
N CYS A 131 -2.43 0.90 1.27
CA CYS A 131 -2.04 -0.50 1.35
C CYS A 131 -3.09 -1.32 2.10
N ASP A 132 -3.19 -2.62 1.78
CA ASP A 132 -4.14 -3.52 2.44
C ASP A 132 -3.71 -3.80 3.88
N LEU A 133 -2.44 -4.11 4.09
CA LEU A 133 -1.87 -4.41 5.41
C LEU A 133 -0.76 -3.42 5.76
N ARG A 134 -0.59 -3.17 7.05
CA ARG A 134 0.48 -2.30 7.60
C ARG A 134 1.09 -2.99 8.80
N ILE A 135 2.39 -3.25 8.74
CA ILE A 135 3.20 -3.71 9.86
C ILE A 135 4.26 -2.67 10.18
N GLY A 136 4.68 -2.56 11.41
CA GLY A 136 5.63 -1.51 11.78
C GLY A 136 6.61 -1.90 12.88
N THR A 137 7.72 -1.14 12.97
CA THR A 137 8.65 -1.21 14.10
C THR A 137 8.12 -0.38 15.28
N PRO A 138 8.69 -0.52 16.51
CA PRO A 138 8.36 0.34 17.63
C PRO A 138 8.64 1.84 17.40
N THR A 139 9.49 2.15 16.41
CA THR A 139 9.83 3.54 16.03
C THR A 139 8.85 4.12 15.00
N ALA A 140 7.91 3.35 14.49
CA ALA A 140 6.93 3.80 13.50
C ALA A 140 6.07 4.94 14.07
N LYS A 141 5.94 6.02 13.27
CA LYS A 141 5.14 7.20 13.63
C LYS A 141 4.31 7.61 12.43
N PHE A 142 2.98 7.59 12.56
CA PHE A 142 2.05 7.84 11.47
C PHE A 142 1.30 9.16 11.68
N GLY A 143 1.11 9.95 10.64
CA GLY A 143 0.23 11.12 10.73
C GLY A 143 0.33 12.12 9.60
N PHE A 144 -0.46 13.20 9.75
CA PHE A 144 -0.60 14.29 8.78
C PHE A 144 -0.39 15.64 9.48
N PRO A 145 0.85 16.06 9.72
CA PRO A 145 1.11 17.31 10.45
C PRO A 145 0.85 18.58 9.63
N ILE A 146 0.01 18.50 8.59
CA ILE A 146 -0.27 19.53 7.59
C ILE A 146 -0.77 20.84 8.19
N ALA A 147 -1.64 20.77 9.22
CA ALA A 147 -2.17 21.96 9.89
C ALA A 147 -1.08 22.80 10.59
N ARG A 148 0.05 22.19 10.95
CA ARG A 148 1.19 22.86 11.58
C ARG A 148 2.27 23.26 10.59
N THR A 149 2.36 22.60 9.44
CA THR A 149 3.48 22.75 8.49
C THR A 149 3.09 23.55 7.26
N LEU A 150 2.26 23.03 6.38
CA LEU A 150 1.94 23.61 5.08
C LEU A 150 0.62 24.40 5.08
N GLY A 151 -0.31 24.10 5.98
CA GLY A 151 -1.64 24.71 5.99
C GLY A 151 -2.55 24.27 4.85
N ASN A 152 -2.18 23.17 4.16
CA ASN A 152 -3.02 22.54 3.12
C ASN A 152 -4.07 21.60 3.75
N CYS A 153 -4.93 21.03 2.92
CA CYS A 153 -5.91 20.01 3.32
C CYS A 153 -5.64 18.68 2.62
N LEU A 154 -6.38 17.66 3.01
CA LEU A 154 -6.46 16.38 2.31
C LEU A 154 -7.71 16.35 1.43
N SER A 155 -7.63 15.64 0.30
CA SER A 155 -8.78 15.36 -0.54
C SER A 155 -9.87 14.58 0.21
N MET A 156 -11.11 14.64 -0.28
CA MET A 156 -12.22 13.85 0.28
C MET A 156 -11.94 12.35 0.23
N THR A 157 -11.25 11.89 -0.81
CA THR A 157 -10.84 10.48 -0.96
C THR A 157 -9.89 10.05 0.16
N ASN A 158 -8.88 10.87 0.47
CA ASN A 158 -7.96 10.61 1.57
C ASN A 158 -8.64 10.66 2.94
N ILE A 159 -9.53 11.64 3.15
CA ILE A 159 -10.33 11.73 4.39
C ILE A 159 -11.24 10.51 4.56
N ALA A 160 -11.91 10.07 3.49
CA ALA A 160 -12.78 8.88 3.53
C ALA A 160 -11.98 7.62 3.88
N ARG A 161 -10.83 7.42 3.26
CA ARG A 161 -9.91 6.29 3.51
C ARG A 161 -9.44 6.25 4.96
N LEU A 162 -8.96 7.38 5.48
CA LEU A 162 -8.55 7.48 6.88
C LEU A 162 -9.72 7.27 7.84
N THR A 163 -10.88 7.82 7.52
CA THR A 163 -12.09 7.63 8.34
C THR A 163 -12.52 6.17 8.41
N ALA A 164 -12.42 5.44 7.30
CA ALA A 164 -12.68 4.01 7.28
C ALA A 164 -11.66 3.20 8.12
N LEU A 165 -10.39 3.62 8.13
CA LEU A 165 -9.33 2.93 8.88
C LEU A 165 -9.40 3.16 10.39
N ILE A 166 -9.60 4.41 10.85
CA ILE A 166 -9.42 4.78 12.25
C ILE A 166 -10.60 5.55 12.85
N GLY A 167 -11.64 5.78 12.08
CA GLY A 167 -12.82 6.52 12.50
C GLY A 167 -12.66 8.05 12.48
N PRO A 168 -13.78 8.79 12.35
CA PRO A 168 -13.74 10.24 12.12
C PRO A 168 -13.17 11.06 13.29
N ALA A 169 -13.35 10.59 14.52
CA ALA A 169 -12.83 11.29 15.71
C ALA A 169 -11.30 11.29 15.74
N ARG A 170 -10.67 10.16 15.41
CA ARG A 170 -9.20 10.04 15.38
C ARG A 170 -8.58 10.79 14.21
N VAL A 171 -9.26 10.79 13.04
CA VAL A 171 -8.81 11.61 11.90
C VAL A 171 -8.74 13.08 12.29
N LYS A 172 -9.78 13.61 12.94
CA LYS A 172 -9.81 15.01 13.44
C LYS A 172 -8.71 15.25 14.47
N ASP A 173 -8.55 14.36 15.45
CA ASP A 173 -7.51 14.47 16.47
C ASP A 173 -6.11 14.57 15.84
N ILE A 174 -5.75 13.66 14.95
CA ILE A 174 -4.44 13.62 14.30
C ILE A 174 -4.17 14.88 13.47
N ILE A 175 -5.17 15.33 12.70
CA ILE A 175 -5.00 16.50 11.83
C ILE A 175 -5.02 17.79 12.63
N PHE A 176 -5.95 17.97 13.59
CA PHE A 176 -6.10 19.21 14.35
C PHE A 176 -4.92 19.44 15.30
N THR A 177 -4.42 18.38 15.93
CA THR A 177 -3.27 18.47 16.82
C THR A 177 -1.94 18.42 16.07
N ALA A 178 -1.97 18.04 14.78
CA ALA A 178 -0.79 17.83 13.92
C ALA A 178 0.26 16.90 14.58
N ARG A 179 -0.20 15.98 15.45
CA ARG A 179 0.65 14.99 16.11
C ARG A 179 0.93 13.79 15.20
N LEU A 180 1.93 13.03 15.55
CA LEU A 180 2.16 11.71 14.97
C LEU A 180 1.71 10.65 15.98
N VAL A 181 0.98 9.66 15.48
CA VAL A 181 0.56 8.47 16.24
C VAL A 181 1.73 7.52 16.34
N GLU A 182 2.12 7.15 17.53
CA GLU A 182 3.21 6.20 17.78
C GLU A 182 2.76 4.75 17.57
N ALA A 183 3.71 3.84 17.36
CA ALA A 183 3.45 2.45 16.96
C ALA A 183 2.42 1.73 17.86
N ARG A 184 2.54 1.88 19.20
CA ARG A 184 1.61 1.24 20.15
C ARG A 184 0.18 1.74 20.02
N GLU A 185 0.01 3.04 19.86
CA GLU A 185 -1.31 3.64 19.61
C GLU A 185 -1.82 3.21 18.23
N ALA A 186 -0.97 3.25 17.19
CA ALA A 186 -1.33 2.82 15.85
C ALA A 186 -1.83 1.37 15.82
N PHE A 187 -1.22 0.49 16.57
CA PHE A 187 -1.67 -0.89 16.73
C PHE A 187 -3.01 -0.96 17.51
N ALA A 188 -3.13 -0.24 18.61
CA ALA A 188 -4.33 -0.26 19.44
C ALA A 188 -5.59 0.26 18.70
N ILE A 189 -5.42 1.16 17.73
CA ILE A 189 -6.51 1.71 16.92
C ILE A 189 -6.74 0.97 15.60
N GLY A 190 -6.01 -0.11 15.32
CA GLY A 190 -6.14 -0.92 14.11
C GLY A 190 -5.47 -0.32 12.86
N LEU A 191 -4.67 0.75 13.01
CA LEU A 191 -3.89 1.30 11.90
C LEU A 191 -2.73 0.37 11.53
N LEU A 192 -2.01 -0.19 12.50
CA LEU A 192 -1.05 -1.27 12.30
C LEU A 192 -1.71 -2.61 12.66
N THR A 193 -1.45 -3.63 11.86
CA THR A 193 -1.89 -5.01 12.15
C THR A 193 -0.89 -5.74 13.05
N GLU A 194 0.37 -5.29 13.08
CA GLU A 194 1.44 -5.92 13.86
C GLU A 194 2.55 -4.90 14.17
N ILE A 195 3.19 -5.05 15.34
CA ILE A 195 4.44 -4.38 15.68
C ILE A 195 5.52 -5.44 15.81
N VAL A 196 6.56 -5.35 15.00
CA VAL A 196 7.73 -6.23 15.05
C VAL A 196 8.82 -5.64 15.94
N GLU A 197 9.80 -6.44 16.34
CA GLU A 197 10.81 -6.02 17.32
C GLU A 197 11.72 -4.87 16.84
N ASP A 198 12.17 -4.95 15.58
CA ASP A 198 13.14 -3.99 15.00
C ASP A 198 13.06 -3.97 13.46
N ALA A 199 13.90 -3.16 12.83
CA ALA A 199 13.93 -3.01 11.37
C ALA A 199 14.41 -4.27 10.63
N GLY A 200 15.32 -5.05 11.21
CA GLY A 200 15.77 -6.32 10.63
C GLY A 200 14.64 -7.35 10.60
N LYS A 201 13.88 -7.44 11.69
CA LYS A 201 12.69 -8.30 11.79
C LYS A 201 11.57 -7.82 10.87
N LEU A 202 11.45 -6.50 10.62
CA LEU A 202 10.43 -5.94 9.75
C LEU A 202 10.49 -6.50 8.34
N GLN A 203 11.68 -6.57 7.75
CA GLN A 203 11.85 -7.07 6.39
C GLN A 203 11.51 -8.55 6.31
N SER A 204 12.08 -9.37 7.20
CA SER A 204 11.81 -10.82 7.24
C SER A 204 10.33 -11.13 7.48
N ARG A 205 9.65 -10.34 8.35
CA ARG A 205 8.23 -10.51 8.63
C ARG A 205 7.35 -10.10 7.45
N ALA A 206 7.69 -9.01 6.76
CA ALA A 206 7.01 -8.61 5.53
C ALA A 206 7.11 -9.69 4.45
N ASP A 207 8.28 -10.30 4.28
CA ASP A 207 8.50 -11.41 3.34
C ASP A 207 7.71 -12.66 3.71
N GLU A 208 7.68 -13.01 4.99
CA GLU A 208 6.87 -14.13 5.48
C GLU A 208 5.39 -13.92 5.22
N LEU A 209 4.89 -12.73 5.54
CA LEU A 209 3.49 -12.35 5.31
C LEU A 209 3.14 -12.36 3.81
N ALA A 210 4.00 -11.81 2.97
CA ALA A 210 3.81 -11.81 1.51
C ALA A 210 3.81 -13.23 0.94
N ARG A 211 4.71 -14.11 1.39
CA ARG A 211 4.72 -15.52 0.98
C ARG A 211 3.47 -16.27 1.43
N THR A 212 3.00 -16.01 2.65
CA THR A 212 1.74 -16.58 3.15
C THR A 212 0.58 -16.18 2.26
N ILE A 213 0.47 -14.89 1.94
CA ILE A 213 -0.57 -14.34 1.05
C ILE A 213 -0.46 -14.93 -0.36
N ALA A 214 0.74 -15.01 -0.91
CA ALA A 214 1.00 -15.56 -2.24
C ALA A 214 0.60 -17.06 -2.37
N GLY A 215 0.53 -17.78 -1.25
CA GLY A 215 0.07 -19.16 -1.17
C GLY A 215 -1.45 -19.32 -1.09
N HIS A 216 -2.22 -18.24 -1.04
CA HIS A 216 -3.68 -18.28 -0.93
C HIS A 216 -4.37 -18.08 -2.28
N ALA A 217 -5.67 -18.43 -2.35
CA ALA A 217 -6.52 -18.30 -3.55
C ALA A 217 -6.57 -16.84 -4.05
N PRO A 218 -5.94 -16.51 -5.19
CA PRO A 218 -5.76 -15.13 -5.61
C PRO A 218 -7.07 -14.42 -5.97
N LEU A 219 -8.05 -15.16 -6.50
CA LEU A 219 -9.36 -14.58 -6.83
C LEU A 219 -10.14 -14.19 -5.57
N THR A 220 -10.05 -14.98 -4.50
CA THR A 220 -10.64 -14.62 -3.20
C THR A 220 -10.02 -13.34 -2.62
N LEU A 221 -8.69 -13.23 -2.67
CA LEU A 221 -7.99 -12.03 -2.20
C LEU A 221 -8.39 -10.80 -3.01
N ARG A 222 -8.44 -10.92 -4.34
CA ARG A 222 -8.87 -9.87 -5.26
C ARG A 222 -10.32 -9.44 -5.01
N ALA A 223 -11.24 -10.40 -4.93
CA ALA A 223 -12.66 -10.12 -4.68
C ALA A 223 -12.87 -9.43 -3.32
N THR A 224 -12.20 -9.90 -2.27
CA THR A 224 -12.27 -9.29 -0.94
C THR A 224 -11.76 -7.84 -0.95
N LYS A 225 -10.60 -7.60 -1.58
CA LYS A 225 -10.03 -6.27 -1.69
C LYS A 225 -10.97 -5.31 -2.44
N GLU A 226 -11.51 -5.75 -3.57
CA GLU A 226 -12.44 -4.97 -4.36
C GLU A 226 -13.76 -4.71 -3.63
N ALA A 227 -14.33 -5.71 -2.93
CA ALA A 227 -15.54 -5.55 -2.13
C ALA A 227 -15.36 -4.49 -1.03
N VAL A 228 -14.25 -4.55 -0.28
CA VAL A 228 -13.94 -3.54 0.76
C VAL A 228 -13.80 -2.14 0.15
N ARG A 229 -13.16 -2.02 -1.03
CA ARG A 229 -13.04 -0.75 -1.75
C ARG A 229 -14.42 -0.19 -2.16
N ARG A 230 -15.29 -1.03 -2.74
CA ARG A 230 -16.67 -0.63 -3.13
C ARG A 230 -17.51 -0.20 -1.93
N LEU A 231 -17.42 -0.93 -0.81
CA LEU A 231 -18.09 -0.55 0.44
C LEU A 231 -17.66 0.83 0.92
N GLY A 232 -16.38 1.17 0.81
CA GLY A 232 -15.87 2.49 1.17
C GLY A 232 -16.37 3.63 0.27
N GLN A 233 -16.72 3.33 -0.98
CA GLN A 233 -17.19 4.32 -1.96
C GLN A 233 -18.72 4.45 -2.04
N SER A 234 -19.42 3.32 -2.01
CA SER A 234 -20.86 3.24 -2.31
C SER A 234 -21.71 2.74 -1.14
N GLY A 235 -21.06 2.34 -0.02
CA GLY A 235 -21.75 1.77 1.13
C GLY A 235 -22.31 0.37 0.89
N PRO A 236 -23.21 -0.13 1.79
CA PRO A 236 -23.71 -1.51 1.76
C PRO A 236 -24.54 -1.88 0.53
N GLY A 237 -24.96 -0.90 -0.27
CA GLY A 237 -25.69 -1.12 -1.53
C GLY A 237 -24.80 -1.30 -2.76
N ALA A 238 -23.48 -1.46 -2.58
CA ALA A 238 -22.58 -1.75 -3.68
C ALA A 238 -22.90 -3.09 -4.34
N GLU A 239 -22.87 -3.12 -5.68
CA GLU A 239 -23.06 -4.36 -6.44
C GLU A 239 -21.88 -5.31 -6.23
N ASP A 240 -22.14 -6.62 -6.09
CA ASP A 240 -21.15 -7.65 -5.79
C ASP A 240 -21.29 -8.92 -6.65
N GLU A 241 -22.33 -9.02 -7.52
CA GLU A 241 -22.60 -10.20 -8.32
C GLU A 241 -21.38 -10.62 -9.18
N ASP A 242 -20.68 -9.66 -9.78
CA ASP A 242 -19.48 -9.91 -10.54
C ASP A 242 -18.34 -10.51 -9.70
N LEU A 243 -18.23 -10.13 -8.43
CA LEU A 243 -17.24 -10.69 -7.49
C LEU A 243 -17.61 -12.11 -7.06
N ILE A 244 -18.88 -12.36 -6.85
CA ILE A 244 -19.40 -13.70 -6.58
C ILE A 244 -19.10 -14.61 -7.76
N LEU A 245 -19.45 -14.18 -8.98
CA LEU A 245 -19.17 -14.93 -10.19
C LEU A 245 -17.68 -15.15 -10.40
N LEU A 246 -16.84 -14.12 -10.20
CA LEU A 246 -15.39 -14.24 -10.30
C LEU A 246 -14.82 -15.40 -9.47
N CYS A 247 -15.34 -15.61 -8.27
CA CYS A 247 -14.88 -16.69 -7.39
C CYS A 247 -15.55 -18.04 -7.73
N TYR A 248 -16.88 -18.10 -7.71
CA TYR A 248 -17.64 -19.37 -7.75
C TYR A 248 -17.63 -20.07 -9.12
N THR A 249 -17.37 -19.36 -10.21
CA THR A 249 -17.25 -19.96 -11.56
C THR A 249 -15.82 -20.34 -11.94
N SER A 250 -14.84 -19.98 -11.11
CA SER A 250 -13.41 -20.17 -11.35
C SER A 250 -12.97 -21.64 -11.29
N GLN A 251 -11.85 -21.95 -11.94
CA GLN A 251 -11.15 -23.23 -11.77
C GLN A 251 -10.60 -23.37 -10.34
N ASP A 252 -10.12 -22.27 -9.76
CA ASP A 252 -9.61 -22.22 -8.39
C ASP A 252 -10.67 -22.65 -7.36
N PHE A 253 -11.95 -22.29 -7.56
CA PHE A 253 -13.02 -22.75 -6.67
C PHE A 253 -13.21 -24.28 -6.75
N ARG A 254 -13.16 -24.85 -7.95
CA ARG A 254 -13.25 -26.30 -8.17
C ARG A 254 -12.06 -27.04 -7.59
N GLU A 255 -10.87 -26.50 -7.81
CA GLU A 255 -9.63 -27.02 -7.23
C GLU A 255 -9.67 -26.97 -5.69
N GLY A 256 -10.14 -25.88 -5.11
CA GLY A 256 -10.27 -25.71 -3.66
C GLY A 256 -11.22 -26.74 -3.05
N MET A 257 -12.38 -27.00 -3.67
CA MET A 257 -13.30 -28.03 -3.24
C MET A 257 -12.69 -29.42 -3.33
N ASP A 258 -12.05 -29.76 -4.47
CA ASP A 258 -11.45 -31.08 -4.65
C ASP A 258 -10.30 -31.30 -3.66
N ALA A 259 -9.42 -30.31 -3.50
CA ALA A 259 -8.32 -30.37 -2.55
C ALA A 259 -8.80 -30.57 -1.11
N PHE A 260 -9.84 -29.83 -0.72
CA PHE A 260 -10.43 -29.94 0.61
C PHE A 260 -11.02 -31.35 0.88
N LEU A 261 -11.82 -31.87 -0.06
CA LEU A 261 -12.43 -33.20 0.06
C LEU A 261 -11.38 -34.33 0.07
N ASN A 262 -10.31 -34.18 -0.69
CA ASN A 262 -9.22 -35.13 -0.78
C ASN A 262 -8.09 -34.90 0.24
N LYS A 263 -8.23 -33.93 1.16
CA LYS A 263 -7.25 -33.59 2.22
C LYS A 263 -5.85 -33.37 1.69
N ARG A 264 -5.73 -32.71 0.55
CA ARG A 264 -4.46 -32.30 -0.06
C ARG A 264 -4.34 -30.77 -0.13
N PRO A 265 -3.14 -30.23 -0.22
CA PRO A 265 -2.96 -28.81 -0.52
C PRO A 265 -3.55 -28.45 -1.89
N PRO A 266 -4.22 -27.29 -2.02
CA PRO A 266 -4.68 -26.77 -3.32
C PRO A 266 -3.55 -26.17 -4.12
N VAL A 267 -3.75 -26.13 -5.46
CA VAL A 267 -2.83 -25.49 -6.41
C VAL A 267 -3.57 -24.34 -7.11
N TRP A 268 -3.37 -23.13 -6.64
CA TRP A 268 -4.04 -21.96 -7.15
C TRP A 268 -3.42 -21.43 -8.46
N ARG A 269 -4.26 -21.12 -9.45
CA ARG A 269 -3.86 -20.59 -10.76
C ARG A 269 -4.33 -19.16 -11.01
N GLY A 270 -5.36 -18.70 -10.29
CA GLY A 270 -5.98 -17.40 -10.50
C GLY A 270 -6.97 -17.37 -11.67
N GLU A 271 -7.57 -18.50 -12.03
CA GLU A 271 -8.44 -18.69 -13.20
C GLU A 271 -9.81 -19.26 -12.81
#